data_fa164544020488200a7d8987508a89b1
#
_entry.id   fa164544020488200a7d8987508a89b1
#
_cell.length_a   1.000
_cell.length_b   1.000
_cell.length_c   1.000
_cell.angle_alpha   90.00
_cell.angle_beta   90.00
_cell.angle_gamma   90.00
#
_symmetry.space_group_name_H-M   'P 1'
#
loop_
_entity.id
_entity.type
_entity.pdbx_description
1 polymer ?
#
loop_
_entity_poly.entity_id
_entity_poly.type
_entity_poly.pdbx_seq_one_letter_code
_entity_poly.pdbx_strand_id
1 'polypeptide(L)'
;MSQSKIKNIIFDNGGVLSEPKTGHWFITPNFWKILNLDEIINIDNMKCSMKKYQYMLTQDPKTELDEYKMFSNFYYQVLKDFNYSNLSQEIADELANDCVYNDDKYIFYDDVEESLEDLSKKYNLYMITDAWSSSFRVLNNRDLSKYFKNIMVSSIESKTKLEGLFERFLEKNINIIPEESIFIDDRSDILDKAKESGFNVLLMDRKCECTDSKYKKIHRLSEVRSIID
;
A
#
# COMPACT_ATOMS: atom_id res chain seq x y z
N MET A 1 -14.63 4.74 32.12
CA MET A 1 -13.32 4.11 31.85
C MET A 1 -12.45 5.19 31.24
N SER A 2 -11.28 5.53 31.78
CA SER A 2 -10.40 6.50 31.16
C SER A 2 -9.91 5.89 29.84
N GLN A 3 -10.07 6.61 28.76
CA GLN A 3 -9.53 6.21 27.45
C GLN A 3 -8.02 6.01 27.60
N SER A 4 -7.50 4.84 27.24
CA SER A 4 -6.05 4.59 27.33
C SER A 4 -5.32 5.57 26.41
N LYS A 5 -4.22 6.14 26.88
CA LYS A 5 -3.45 7.12 26.14
C LYS A 5 -2.75 6.43 24.96
N ILE A 6 -2.93 6.94 23.77
CA ILE A 6 -2.26 6.41 22.56
C ILE A 6 -0.74 6.55 22.70
N LYS A 7 -0.02 5.48 22.41
CA LYS A 7 1.45 5.38 22.40
C LYS A 7 2.02 5.01 21.04
N ASN A 8 1.22 4.30 20.24
CA ASN A 8 1.66 3.77 18.95
C ASN A 8 0.72 4.23 17.83
N ILE A 9 1.30 4.60 16.70
CA ILE A 9 0.56 4.93 15.47
C ILE A 9 1.03 3.97 14.39
N ILE A 10 0.07 3.32 13.75
CA ILE A 10 0.32 2.32 12.72
C ILE A 10 -0.34 2.80 11.43
N PHE A 11 0.42 2.86 10.35
CA PHE A 11 -0.05 3.38 9.06
C PHE A 11 -0.14 2.26 8.02
N ASP A 12 -1.13 2.33 7.15
CA ASP A 12 -0.99 1.77 5.82
C ASP A 12 -0.08 2.66 4.95
N ASN A 13 0.31 2.17 3.78
CA ASN A 13 1.07 2.93 2.79
C ASN A 13 0.15 3.48 1.69
N GLY A 14 -0.50 2.61 0.92
CA GLY A 14 -1.34 3.00 -0.20
C GLY A 14 -2.60 3.77 0.22
N GLY A 15 -2.88 4.93 -0.38
CA GLY A 15 -4.01 5.77 0.02
C GLY A 15 -3.79 6.56 1.33
N VAL A 16 -2.76 6.22 2.12
CA VAL A 16 -2.42 6.89 3.39
C VAL A 16 -1.16 7.73 3.26
N LEU A 17 -0.03 7.11 2.91
CA LEU A 17 1.25 7.80 2.72
C LEU A 17 1.54 8.09 1.26
N SER A 18 1.11 7.23 0.35
CA SER A 18 1.39 7.33 -1.08
C SER A 18 0.20 6.91 -1.93
N GLU A 19 0.23 7.32 -3.19
CA GLU A 19 -0.69 6.85 -4.22
C GLU A 19 0.05 6.51 -5.51
N PRO A 20 -0.56 5.72 -6.43
CA PRO A 20 0.06 5.43 -7.71
C PRO A 20 0.05 6.67 -8.61
N LYS A 21 1.19 7.03 -9.19
CA LYS A 21 1.38 8.23 -10.04
C LYS A 21 0.40 8.32 -11.20
N THR A 22 0.00 7.17 -11.74
CA THR A 22 -0.94 7.08 -12.87
C THR A 22 -2.39 6.88 -12.43
N GLY A 23 -2.66 6.87 -11.12
CA GLY A 23 -3.98 6.49 -10.58
C GLY A 23 -4.24 4.99 -10.58
N HIS A 24 -3.27 4.14 -10.98
CA HIS A 24 -3.42 2.69 -10.99
C HIS A 24 -2.10 1.97 -10.71
N TRP A 25 -2.05 1.07 -9.71
CA TRP A 25 -0.82 0.41 -9.26
C TRP A 25 -0.10 -0.44 -10.31
N PHE A 26 -0.83 -0.94 -11.32
CA PHE A 26 -0.30 -1.84 -12.37
C PHE A 26 -0.17 -1.16 -13.74
N ILE A 27 -0.63 0.07 -13.89
CA ILE A 27 -0.34 0.93 -15.02
C ILE A 27 0.74 1.91 -14.58
N THR A 28 1.98 1.54 -14.83
CA THR A 28 3.16 2.27 -14.35
C THR A 28 3.49 3.48 -15.23
N PRO A 29 4.38 4.39 -14.83
CA PRO A 29 4.66 5.62 -15.60
C PRO A 29 5.09 5.39 -17.05
N ASN A 30 5.77 4.30 -17.36
CA ASN A 30 6.21 3.98 -18.71
C ASN A 30 5.32 2.97 -19.45
N PHE A 31 4.22 2.52 -18.83
CA PHE A 31 3.37 1.43 -19.33
C PHE A 31 2.93 1.64 -20.80
N TRP A 32 2.31 2.76 -21.11
CA TRP A 32 1.80 3.05 -22.45
C TRP A 32 2.91 3.29 -23.46
N LYS A 33 4.04 3.85 -23.01
CA LYS A 33 5.23 4.03 -23.84
C LYS A 33 5.86 2.70 -24.23
N ILE A 34 5.99 1.76 -23.26
CA ILE A 34 6.52 0.41 -23.51
C ILE A 34 5.64 -0.32 -24.52
N LEU A 35 4.34 -0.22 -24.39
CA LEU A 35 3.40 -0.85 -25.31
C LEU A 35 3.25 -0.11 -26.66
N ASN A 36 3.72 1.12 -26.77
CA ASN A 36 3.45 2.00 -27.89
C ASN A 36 1.95 2.09 -28.23
N LEU A 37 1.12 2.27 -27.20
CA LEU A 37 -0.34 2.39 -27.29
C LEU A 37 -0.82 3.73 -26.77
N ASP A 38 -1.95 4.21 -27.34
CA ASP A 38 -2.66 5.38 -26.82
C ASP A 38 -3.43 5.01 -25.53
N GLU A 39 -3.18 5.73 -24.45
CA GLU A 39 -3.80 5.50 -23.16
C GLU A 39 -5.32 5.69 -23.22
N ILE A 40 -5.79 6.79 -23.75
CA ILE A 40 -7.21 7.19 -23.75
C ILE A 40 -8.08 6.11 -24.41
N ILE A 41 -7.57 5.52 -25.49
CA ILE A 41 -8.31 4.51 -26.26
C ILE A 41 -8.30 3.15 -25.54
N ASN A 42 -7.23 2.83 -24.83
CA ASN A 42 -6.97 1.45 -24.39
C ASN A 42 -7.15 1.22 -22.87
N ILE A 43 -7.24 2.27 -22.06
CA ILE A 43 -7.20 2.17 -20.58
C ILE A 43 -8.30 1.27 -20.00
N ASP A 44 -9.53 1.40 -20.46
CA ASP A 44 -10.67 0.65 -19.90
C ASP A 44 -10.55 -0.85 -20.20
N ASN A 45 -10.22 -1.19 -21.45
CA ASN A 45 -10.00 -2.58 -21.83
C ASN A 45 -8.80 -3.19 -21.10
N MET A 46 -7.72 -2.42 -20.94
CA MET A 46 -6.54 -2.87 -20.20
C MET A 46 -6.88 -3.13 -18.73
N LYS A 47 -7.59 -2.21 -18.07
CA LYS A 47 -8.07 -2.42 -16.69
C LYS A 47 -8.98 -3.65 -16.55
N CYS A 48 -9.84 -3.92 -17.53
CA CYS A 48 -10.66 -5.13 -17.53
C CYS A 48 -9.81 -6.40 -17.61
N SER A 49 -8.80 -6.44 -18.50
CA SER A 49 -7.87 -7.58 -18.57
C SER A 49 -7.05 -7.72 -17.29
N MET A 50 -6.55 -6.63 -16.72
CA MET A 50 -5.82 -6.66 -15.43
C MET A 50 -6.68 -7.23 -14.30
N LYS A 51 -7.94 -6.78 -14.18
CA LYS A 51 -8.88 -7.29 -13.16
C LYS A 51 -9.13 -8.79 -13.29
N LYS A 52 -9.24 -9.29 -14.51
CA LYS A 52 -9.46 -10.73 -14.79
C LYS A 52 -8.30 -11.60 -14.28
N TYR A 53 -7.07 -11.12 -14.38
CA TYR A 53 -5.87 -11.86 -13.98
C TYR A 53 -5.30 -11.44 -12.61
N GLN A 54 -5.97 -10.56 -11.88
CA GLN A 54 -5.50 -10.07 -10.59
C GLN A 54 -5.27 -11.20 -9.57
N TYR A 55 -5.94 -12.34 -9.69
CA TYR A 55 -5.73 -13.52 -8.86
C TYR A 55 -4.31 -14.09 -8.94
N MET A 56 -3.54 -13.75 -9.97
CA MET A 56 -2.12 -14.14 -10.11
C MET A 56 -1.19 -13.33 -9.19
N LEU A 57 -1.67 -12.19 -8.68
CA LEU A 57 -0.90 -11.31 -7.80
C LEU A 57 -1.06 -11.77 -6.35
N THR A 58 -0.32 -12.82 -5.99
CA THR A 58 -0.36 -13.45 -4.67
C THR A 58 0.55 -12.72 -3.66
N GLN A 59 0.50 -13.16 -2.41
CA GLN A 59 1.40 -12.71 -1.33
C GLN A 59 2.58 -13.69 -1.11
N ASP A 60 2.92 -14.49 -2.12
CA ASP A 60 4.03 -15.43 -2.05
C ASP A 60 5.43 -14.82 -2.32
N PRO A 61 5.57 -13.77 -3.18
CA PRO A 61 6.87 -13.17 -3.46
C PRO A 61 7.54 -12.61 -2.20
N LYS A 62 8.75 -13.13 -1.87
CA LYS A 62 9.54 -12.70 -0.71
C LYS A 62 10.66 -11.74 -1.08
N THR A 63 11.09 -11.77 -2.33
CA THR A 63 12.15 -10.93 -2.88
C THR A 63 11.65 -10.13 -4.06
N GLU A 64 12.34 -9.04 -4.40
CA GLU A 64 12.02 -8.25 -5.61
C GLU A 64 12.17 -9.09 -6.89
N LEU A 65 13.04 -10.10 -6.91
CA LEU A 65 13.14 -11.01 -8.04
C LEU A 65 11.90 -11.91 -8.17
N ASP A 66 11.34 -12.39 -7.06
CA ASP A 66 10.11 -13.18 -7.08
C ASP A 66 8.92 -12.31 -7.49
N GLU A 67 8.86 -11.09 -6.98
CA GLU A 67 7.90 -10.05 -7.34
C GLU A 67 7.97 -9.76 -8.86
N TYR A 68 9.16 -9.54 -9.39
CA TYR A 68 9.39 -9.34 -10.82
C TYR A 68 8.86 -10.52 -11.66
N LYS A 69 9.17 -11.76 -11.30
CA LYS A 69 8.68 -12.96 -12.00
C LYS A 69 7.16 -13.07 -11.97
N MET A 70 6.55 -12.77 -10.83
CA MET A 70 5.10 -12.74 -10.69
C MET A 70 4.48 -11.70 -11.61
N PHE A 71 5.00 -10.45 -11.62
CA PHE A 71 4.49 -9.39 -12.49
C PHE A 71 4.75 -9.66 -13.97
N SER A 72 5.89 -10.25 -14.34
CA SER A 72 6.18 -10.66 -15.72
C SER A 72 5.11 -11.64 -16.24
N ASN A 73 4.79 -12.70 -15.46
CA ASN A 73 3.74 -13.63 -15.81
C ASN A 73 2.36 -12.95 -15.87
N PHE A 74 2.05 -12.08 -14.91
CA PHE A 74 0.80 -11.33 -14.89
C PHE A 74 0.64 -10.48 -16.16
N TYR A 75 1.63 -9.65 -16.50
CA TYR A 75 1.55 -8.81 -17.69
C TYR A 75 1.48 -9.61 -18.97
N TYR A 76 2.19 -10.73 -19.07
CA TYR A 76 2.08 -11.61 -20.24
C TYR A 76 0.63 -12.08 -20.46
N GLN A 77 -0.06 -12.54 -19.40
CA GLN A 77 -1.45 -12.99 -19.48
C GLN A 77 -2.42 -11.85 -19.77
N VAL A 78 -2.21 -10.70 -19.14
CA VAL A 78 -3.00 -9.48 -19.41
C VAL A 78 -2.90 -9.06 -20.86
N LEU A 79 -1.69 -8.97 -21.42
CA LEU A 79 -1.46 -8.58 -22.81
C LEU A 79 -2.01 -9.61 -23.81
N LYS A 80 -1.95 -10.89 -23.45
CA LYS A 80 -2.55 -11.96 -24.25
C LYS A 80 -4.08 -11.83 -24.32
N ASP A 81 -4.73 -11.59 -23.20
CA ASP A 81 -6.18 -11.37 -23.12
C ASP A 81 -6.61 -10.08 -23.83
N PHE A 82 -5.79 -9.05 -23.73
CA PHE A 82 -5.97 -7.77 -24.43
C PHE A 82 -5.77 -7.90 -25.95
N ASN A 83 -5.28 -9.03 -26.47
CA ASN A 83 -4.90 -9.28 -27.87
C ASN A 83 -3.82 -8.30 -28.37
N TYR A 84 -2.82 -8.01 -27.55
CA TYR A 84 -1.72 -7.14 -27.92
C TYR A 84 -0.91 -7.72 -29.08
N SER A 85 -0.80 -6.97 -30.20
CA SER A 85 -0.25 -7.47 -31.47
C SER A 85 1.23 -7.86 -31.41
N ASN A 86 2.01 -7.17 -30.57
CA ASN A 86 3.45 -7.42 -30.43
C ASN A 86 3.77 -8.20 -29.16
N LEU A 87 2.86 -9.08 -28.72
CA LEU A 87 3.04 -9.87 -27.51
C LEU A 87 4.35 -10.67 -27.56
N SER A 88 5.19 -10.44 -26.59
CA SER A 88 6.40 -11.24 -26.33
C SER A 88 6.69 -11.28 -24.82
N GLN A 89 7.55 -12.21 -24.41
CA GLN A 89 8.01 -12.27 -23.03
C GLN A 89 8.84 -11.03 -22.66
N GLU A 90 9.62 -10.51 -23.59
CA GLU A 90 10.47 -9.33 -23.38
C GLU A 90 9.63 -8.08 -23.03
N ILE A 91 8.50 -7.89 -23.69
CA ILE A 91 7.57 -6.77 -23.37
C ILE A 91 6.95 -6.96 -21.97
N ALA A 92 6.54 -8.17 -21.63
CA ALA A 92 6.01 -8.44 -20.30
C ALA A 92 7.08 -8.25 -19.20
N ASP A 93 8.31 -8.62 -19.49
CA ASP A 93 9.46 -8.44 -18.61
C ASP A 93 9.81 -6.95 -18.44
N GLU A 94 9.72 -6.15 -19.51
CA GLU A 94 9.94 -4.71 -19.43
C GLU A 94 8.86 -4.01 -18.58
N LEU A 95 7.59 -4.40 -18.72
CA LEU A 95 6.52 -3.91 -17.86
C LEU A 95 6.70 -4.32 -16.40
N ALA A 96 7.12 -5.55 -16.15
CA ALA A 96 7.42 -6.04 -14.80
C ALA A 96 8.60 -5.27 -14.19
N ASN A 97 9.63 -5.00 -14.97
CA ASN A 97 10.76 -4.18 -14.55
C ASN A 97 10.33 -2.77 -14.16
N ASP A 98 9.49 -2.13 -14.97
CA ASP A 98 8.92 -0.80 -14.66
C ASP A 98 8.00 -0.86 -13.42
N CYS A 99 7.28 -1.95 -13.22
CA CYS A 99 6.41 -2.12 -12.05
C CYS A 99 7.18 -2.31 -10.74
N VAL A 100 8.24 -3.11 -10.76
CA VAL A 100 8.97 -3.48 -9.55
C VAL A 100 10.08 -2.48 -9.22
N TYR A 101 10.85 -2.05 -10.22
CA TYR A 101 12.09 -1.30 -10.00
C TYR A 101 12.00 0.20 -10.28
N ASN A 102 10.89 0.69 -10.84
CA ASN A 102 10.67 2.11 -11.06
C ASN A 102 9.96 2.76 -9.85
N ASP A 103 10.72 3.44 -8.99
CA ASP A 103 10.17 4.13 -7.82
C ASP A 103 9.27 5.32 -8.17
N ASP A 104 9.37 5.85 -9.40
CA ASP A 104 8.52 6.94 -9.87
C ASP A 104 7.03 6.55 -9.97
N LYS A 105 6.69 5.27 -9.82
CA LYS A 105 5.28 4.85 -9.73
C LYS A 105 4.58 5.34 -8.46
N TYR A 106 5.33 5.73 -7.41
CA TYR A 106 4.78 6.22 -6.15
C TYR A 106 4.83 7.76 -6.09
N ILE A 107 3.71 8.37 -5.74
CA ILE A 107 3.66 9.75 -5.27
C ILE A 107 3.37 9.73 -3.78
N PHE A 108 4.28 10.23 -2.95
CA PHE A 108 4.01 10.46 -1.54
C PHE A 108 3.30 11.80 -1.38
N TYR A 109 2.30 11.85 -0.47
CA TYR A 109 1.59 13.09 -0.19
C TYR A 109 2.51 14.11 0.46
N ASP A 110 2.23 15.38 0.24
CA ASP A 110 3.08 16.52 0.63
C ASP A 110 3.28 16.69 2.15
N ASP A 111 2.35 16.14 2.95
CA ASP A 111 2.37 16.22 4.41
C ASP A 111 3.06 15.02 5.09
N VAL A 112 3.52 14.03 4.34
CA VAL A 112 3.99 12.74 4.89
C VAL A 112 5.27 12.91 5.69
N GLU A 113 6.32 13.48 5.10
CA GLU A 113 7.63 13.55 5.73
C GLU A 113 7.58 14.40 7.02
N GLU A 114 6.99 15.60 6.94
CA GLU A 114 6.84 16.49 8.08
C GLU A 114 5.99 15.86 9.20
N SER A 115 4.88 15.20 8.83
CA SER A 115 4.00 14.55 9.83
C SER A 115 4.66 13.35 10.49
N LEU A 116 5.37 12.50 9.75
CA LEU A 116 6.10 11.35 10.33
C LEU A 116 7.21 11.83 11.26
N GLU A 117 7.95 12.88 10.86
CA GLU A 117 8.98 13.47 11.70
C GLU A 117 8.37 14.01 13.01
N ASP A 118 7.28 14.79 12.94
CA ASP A 118 6.65 15.35 14.16
C ASP A 118 6.06 14.26 15.06
N LEU A 119 5.32 13.31 14.49
CA LEU A 119 4.69 12.22 15.25
C LEU A 119 5.72 11.30 15.89
N SER A 120 6.86 11.03 15.25
CA SER A 120 7.92 10.16 15.77
C SER A 120 8.59 10.71 17.04
N LYS A 121 8.49 12.01 17.31
CA LYS A 121 9.01 12.65 18.52
C LYS A 121 8.24 12.25 19.79
N LYS A 122 6.97 11.80 19.63
CA LYS A 122 6.07 11.52 20.77
C LYS A 122 5.52 10.09 20.77
N TYR A 123 5.38 9.48 19.60
CA TYR A 123 4.75 8.17 19.39
C TYR A 123 5.73 7.19 18.75
N ASN A 124 5.54 5.90 19.00
CA ASN A 124 6.19 4.86 18.21
C ASN A 124 5.41 4.68 16.91
N LEU A 125 6.09 4.81 15.79
CA LEU A 125 5.46 4.64 14.47
C LEU A 125 5.73 3.26 13.90
N TYR A 126 4.72 2.66 13.30
CA TYR A 126 4.75 1.35 12.66
C TYR A 126 4.04 1.42 11.32
N MET A 127 4.31 0.44 10.46
CA MET A 127 3.58 0.27 9.20
C MET A 127 3.08 -1.17 9.08
N ILE A 128 1.84 -1.33 8.62
CA ILE A 128 1.26 -2.62 8.20
C ILE A 128 0.60 -2.38 6.84
N THR A 129 1.13 -2.98 5.79
CA THR A 129 0.67 -2.72 4.42
C THR A 129 0.50 -3.99 3.61
N ASP A 130 -0.57 -4.04 2.80
CA ASP A 130 -0.76 -5.05 1.77
C ASP A 130 0.03 -4.63 0.54
N ALA A 131 1.26 -5.15 0.43
CA ALA A 131 2.23 -4.78 -0.60
C ALA A 131 3.23 -5.91 -0.87
N TRP A 132 4.18 -5.66 -1.75
CA TRP A 132 5.28 -6.56 -2.08
C TRP A 132 6.63 -6.03 -1.57
N SER A 133 7.66 -6.87 -1.70
CA SER A 133 9.00 -6.61 -1.14
C SER A 133 9.64 -5.31 -1.62
N SER A 134 9.35 -4.86 -2.84
CA SER A 134 9.86 -3.60 -3.39
C SER A 134 9.49 -2.36 -2.58
N SER A 135 8.41 -2.42 -1.79
CA SER A 135 8.00 -1.30 -0.93
C SER A 135 9.05 -0.91 0.12
N PHE A 136 9.87 -1.87 0.60
CA PHE A 136 10.99 -1.56 1.50
C PHE A 136 12.03 -0.67 0.83
N ARG A 137 12.42 -0.98 -0.42
CA ARG A 137 13.38 -0.17 -1.19
C ARG A 137 12.84 1.23 -1.42
N VAL A 138 11.56 1.36 -1.80
CA VAL A 138 10.92 2.66 -2.03
C VAL A 138 10.94 3.53 -0.77
N LEU A 139 10.57 2.98 0.39
CA LEU A 139 10.61 3.70 1.67
C LEU A 139 12.04 4.08 2.07
N ASN A 140 13.02 3.21 1.83
CA ASN A 140 14.42 3.50 2.09
C ASN A 140 14.98 4.59 1.18
N ASN A 141 14.70 4.54 -0.13
CA ASN A 141 15.14 5.53 -1.09
C ASN A 141 14.54 6.94 -0.83
N ARG A 142 13.38 6.98 -0.17
CA ARG A 142 12.73 8.22 0.29
C ARG A 142 13.13 8.63 1.72
N ASP A 143 14.05 7.89 2.35
CA ASP A 143 14.48 8.12 3.74
C ASP A 143 13.32 8.11 4.77
N LEU A 144 12.20 7.46 4.45
CA LEU A 144 11.02 7.39 5.30
C LEU A 144 11.07 6.22 6.29
N SER A 145 11.76 5.14 5.95
CA SER A 145 11.88 3.95 6.80
C SER A 145 12.46 4.26 8.19
N LYS A 146 13.28 5.30 8.31
CA LYS A 146 13.91 5.75 9.58
C LYS A 146 12.90 6.12 10.68
N TYR A 147 11.68 6.50 10.31
CA TYR A 147 10.65 6.88 11.27
C TYR A 147 9.94 5.68 11.92
N PHE A 148 9.99 4.51 11.28
CA PHE A 148 9.23 3.34 11.71
C PHE A 148 10.07 2.39 12.58
N LYS A 149 9.51 1.96 13.71
CA LYS A 149 10.09 0.91 14.55
C LYS A 149 10.04 -0.47 13.92
N ASN A 150 8.98 -0.73 13.13
CA ASN A 150 8.81 -1.94 12.34
C ASN A 150 7.90 -1.64 11.14
N ILE A 151 8.18 -2.30 10.02
CA ILE A 151 7.40 -2.27 8.79
C ILE A 151 7.02 -3.69 8.45
N MET A 152 5.72 -4.00 8.42
CA MET A 152 5.21 -5.31 8.03
C MET A 152 4.54 -5.23 6.67
N VAL A 153 5.05 -6.02 5.75
CA VAL A 153 4.59 -6.13 4.37
C VAL A 153 3.96 -7.50 4.17
N SER A 154 2.74 -7.54 3.66
CA SER A 154 1.94 -8.76 3.52
C SER A 154 2.65 -9.87 2.74
N SER A 155 3.37 -9.56 1.66
CA SER A 155 4.09 -10.58 0.89
C SER A 155 5.20 -11.25 1.71
N ILE A 156 5.91 -10.50 2.56
CA ILE A 156 6.97 -11.05 3.41
C ILE A 156 6.38 -12.01 4.45
N GLU A 157 5.20 -11.68 4.98
CA GLU A 157 4.52 -12.48 6.00
C GLU A 157 3.62 -13.58 5.44
N SER A 158 3.38 -13.64 4.12
CA SER A 158 2.40 -14.51 3.45
C SER A 158 0.99 -14.37 4.01
N LYS A 159 0.62 -13.18 4.45
CA LYS A 159 -0.68 -12.87 5.04
C LYS A 159 -1.08 -11.47 4.67
N THR A 160 -2.31 -11.27 4.22
CA THR A 160 -2.91 -9.94 4.04
C THR A 160 -3.47 -9.41 5.35
N LYS A 161 -3.80 -8.12 5.40
CA LYS A 161 -4.48 -7.50 6.54
C LYS A 161 -5.79 -8.20 6.89
N LEU A 162 -6.51 -8.71 5.89
CA LEU A 162 -7.74 -9.49 6.09
C LEU A 162 -7.49 -10.93 6.55
N GLU A 163 -6.28 -11.49 6.32
CA GLU A 163 -5.94 -12.90 6.54
C GLU A 163 -4.98 -13.12 7.72
N GLY A 164 -4.92 -12.19 8.66
CA GLY A 164 -4.17 -12.36 9.92
C GLY A 164 -2.85 -11.63 10.01
N LEU A 165 -2.62 -10.56 9.20
CA LEU A 165 -1.41 -9.75 9.30
C LEU A 165 -1.39 -8.90 10.60
N PHE A 166 -2.53 -8.49 11.13
CA PHE A 166 -2.63 -7.80 12.42
C PHE A 166 -2.22 -8.70 13.59
N GLU A 167 -2.71 -9.93 13.62
CA GLU A 167 -2.34 -10.92 14.62
C GLU A 167 -0.83 -11.22 14.53
N ARG A 168 -0.30 -11.37 13.31
CA ARG A 168 1.12 -11.57 13.08
C ARG A 168 1.96 -10.39 13.53
N PHE A 169 1.46 -9.16 13.35
CA PHE A 169 2.12 -7.94 13.85
C PHE A 169 2.22 -7.96 15.37
N LEU A 170 1.15 -8.32 16.08
CA LEU A 170 1.14 -8.39 17.53
C LEU A 170 2.06 -9.50 18.07
N GLU A 171 2.12 -10.67 17.40
CA GLU A 171 3.05 -11.75 17.74
C GLU A 171 4.52 -11.28 17.67
N LYS A 172 4.87 -10.49 16.66
CA LYS A 172 6.25 -9.99 16.47
C LYS A 172 6.59 -8.76 17.32
N ASN A 173 5.58 -8.07 17.83
CA ASN A 173 5.73 -6.83 18.59
C ASN A 173 5.01 -6.95 19.96
N ILE A 174 5.44 -7.91 20.78
CA ILE A 174 4.78 -8.34 22.03
C ILE A 174 4.54 -7.23 23.07
N ASN A 175 5.22 -6.09 22.96
CA ASN A 175 5.04 -4.95 23.85
C ASN A 175 3.96 -3.96 23.38
N ILE A 176 3.34 -4.22 22.20
CA ILE A 176 2.27 -3.37 21.68
C ILE A 176 0.95 -3.78 22.34
N ILE A 177 0.28 -2.81 22.93
CA ILE A 177 -1.07 -2.93 23.46
C ILE A 177 -2.02 -2.33 22.42
N PRO A 178 -2.93 -3.12 21.80
CA PRO A 178 -3.82 -2.64 20.77
C PRO A 178 -4.65 -1.42 21.17
N GLU A 179 -5.18 -1.40 22.40
CA GLU A 179 -5.97 -0.29 22.97
C GLU A 179 -5.17 1.01 23.15
N GLU A 180 -3.84 0.93 23.19
CA GLU A 180 -2.92 2.08 23.23
C GLU A 180 -2.36 2.40 21.83
N SER A 181 -2.92 1.81 20.79
CA SER A 181 -2.45 1.91 19.42
C SER A 181 -3.59 2.35 18.50
N ILE A 182 -3.26 3.16 17.48
CA ILE A 182 -4.20 3.60 16.48
C ILE A 182 -3.71 3.20 15.09
N PHE A 183 -4.58 2.57 14.30
CA PHE A 183 -4.33 2.17 12.93
C PHE A 183 -5.04 3.11 11.95
N ILE A 184 -4.34 3.55 10.91
CA ILE A 184 -4.80 4.50 9.91
C ILE A 184 -4.77 3.84 8.53
N ASP A 185 -5.92 3.78 7.87
CA ASP A 185 -6.11 3.15 6.56
C ASP A 185 -7.20 3.90 5.77
N ASP A 186 -7.19 3.80 4.45
CA ASP A 186 -8.20 4.41 3.58
C ASP A 186 -9.40 3.48 3.30
N ARG A 187 -9.36 2.23 3.80
CA ARG A 187 -10.37 1.20 3.57
C ARG A 187 -11.12 0.83 4.84
N SER A 188 -12.45 0.98 4.81
CA SER A 188 -13.32 0.68 5.96
C SER A 188 -13.34 -0.81 6.34
N ASP A 189 -13.23 -1.74 5.37
CA ASP A 189 -13.17 -3.19 5.64
C ASP A 189 -11.88 -3.59 6.37
N ILE A 190 -10.76 -2.93 6.07
CA ILE A 190 -9.49 -3.11 6.79
C ILE A 190 -9.57 -2.52 8.20
N LEU A 191 -10.21 -1.36 8.36
CA LEU A 191 -10.44 -0.76 9.68
C LEU A 191 -11.35 -1.63 10.56
N ASP A 192 -12.33 -2.33 9.96
CA ASP A 192 -13.14 -3.32 10.66
C ASP A 192 -12.26 -4.42 11.25
N LYS A 193 -11.36 -4.97 10.44
CA LYS A 193 -10.44 -6.04 10.85
C LYS A 193 -9.44 -5.56 11.91
N ALA A 194 -8.88 -4.37 11.76
CA ALA A 194 -8.01 -3.78 12.77
C ALA A 194 -8.72 -3.60 14.12
N LYS A 195 -10.00 -3.18 14.09
CA LYS A 195 -10.82 -3.03 15.29
C LYS A 195 -11.15 -4.36 15.96
N GLU A 196 -11.38 -5.43 15.18
CA GLU A 196 -11.51 -6.79 15.71
C GLU A 196 -10.24 -7.24 16.45
N SER A 197 -9.06 -6.80 16.00
CA SER A 197 -7.77 -7.05 16.66
C SER A 197 -7.50 -6.11 17.84
N GLY A 198 -8.46 -5.24 18.21
CA GLY A 198 -8.39 -4.37 19.39
C GLY A 198 -7.83 -2.97 19.15
N PHE A 199 -7.42 -2.62 17.95
CA PHE A 199 -6.88 -1.29 17.63
C PHE A 199 -7.95 -0.18 17.65
N ASN A 200 -7.55 1.03 18.05
CA ASN A 200 -8.28 2.22 17.67
C ASN A 200 -8.04 2.48 16.18
N VAL A 201 -8.98 3.13 15.49
CA VAL A 201 -8.89 3.32 14.04
C VAL A 201 -9.25 4.73 13.60
N LEU A 202 -8.60 5.19 12.52
CA LEU A 202 -8.95 6.40 11.77
C LEU A 202 -9.05 6.08 10.28
N LEU A 203 -10.05 6.63 9.63
CA LEU A 203 -10.20 6.55 8.18
C LEU A 203 -9.44 7.71 7.52
N MET A 204 -8.48 7.39 6.67
CA MET A 204 -7.86 8.38 5.79
C MET A 204 -8.71 8.57 4.54
N ASP A 205 -9.18 9.79 4.31
CA ASP A 205 -9.97 10.16 3.13
C ASP A 205 -9.28 11.32 2.38
N ARG A 206 -8.14 11.00 1.74
CA ARG A 206 -7.28 11.97 1.05
C ARG A 206 -8.01 12.79 -0.01
N LYS A 207 -9.01 12.20 -0.66
CA LYS A 207 -9.74 12.79 -1.79
C LYS A 207 -11.06 13.43 -1.41
N CYS A 208 -11.46 13.33 -0.13
CA CYS A 208 -12.78 13.78 0.35
C CYS A 208 -13.94 13.13 -0.42
N GLU A 209 -13.78 11.89 -0.84
CA GLU A 209 -14.77 11.15 -1.65
C GLU A 209 -15.67 10.24 -0.81
N CYS A 210 -15.26 9.91 0.42
CA CYS A 210 -16.03 9.04 1.29
C CYS A 210 -17.21 9.79 1.89
N THR A 211 -18.41 9.57 1.37
CA THR A 211 -19.65 10.25 1.79
C THR A 211 -20.26 9.66 3.06
N ASP A 212 -20.08 8.34 3.27
CA ASP A 212 -20.59 7.61 4.43
C ASP A 212 -19.49 6.81 5.08
N SER A 213 -19.26 7.05 6.38
CA SER A 213 -18.26 6.31 7.15
C SER A 213 -18.67 6.22 8.61
N LYS A 214 -18.58 5.00 9.13
CA LYS A 214 -18.72 4.73 10.56
C LYS A 214 -17.49 5.12 11.39
N TYR A 215 -16.40 5.55 10.73
CA TYR A 215 -15.15 5.91 11.37
C TYR A 215 -14.89 7.41 11.35
N LYS A 216 -14.16 7.90 12.36
CA LYS A 216 -13.64 9.26 12.36
C LYS A 216 -12.67 9.40 11.18
N LYS A 217 -12.88 10.45 10.37
CA LYS A 217 -12.08 10.73 9.18
C LYS A 217 -11.00 11.75 9.45
N ILE A 218 -9.91 11.60 8.71
CA ILE A 218 -8.88 12.60 8.51
C ILE A 218 -8.57 12.70 7.03
N HIS A 219 -8.14 13.87 6.58
CA HIS A 219 -7.77 14.14 5.18
C HIS A 219 -6.25 14.36 5.04
N ARG A 220 -5.59 14.68 6.14
CA ARG A 220 -4.14 14.91 6.23
C ARG A 220 -3.58 14.25 7.49
N LEU A 221 -2.33 13.79 7.42
CA LEU A 221 -1.65 13.22 8.59
C LEU A 221 -1.42 14.24 9.71
N SER A 222 -1.30 15.51 9.37
CA SER A 222 -1.18 16.60 10.36
C SER A 222 -2.37 16.69 11.32
N GLU A 223 -3.54 16.15 10.95
CA GLU A 223 -4.73 16.11 11.80
C GLU A 223 -4.65 15.04 12.90
N VAL A 224 -3.82 14.01 12.72
CA VAL A 224 -3.74 12.86 13.63
C VAL A 224 -3.46 13.32 15.06
N ARG A 225 -2.50 14.20 15.24
CA ARG A 225 -2.09 14.70 16.57
C ARG A 225 -3.24 15.36 17.33
N SER A 226 -4.06 16.18 16.64
CA SER A 226 -5.19 16.86 17.27
C SER A 226 -6.31 15.91 17.72
N ILE A 227 -6.28 14.66 17.24
CA ILE A 227 -7.28 13.64 17.57
C ILE A 227 -6.87 12.78 18.75
N ILE A 228 -5.56 12.54 18.91
CA ILE A 228 -5.02 11.58 19.88
C ILE A 228 -4.37 12.23 21.10
N ASP A 229 -4.09 13.55 21.08
CA ASP A 229 -3.61 14.36 22.21
C ASP A 229 -4.75 14.78 23.11
#